data_86f9caaee9a50d4d858d40ac9f95a735
#
_entry.id   86f9caaee9a50d4d858d40ac9f95a735
#
_cell.length_a   1.000
_cell.length_b   1.000
_cell.length_c   1.000
_cell.angle_alpha   90.00
_cell.angle_beta   90.00
_cell.angle_gamma   90.00
#
_symmetry.space_group_name_H-M   'P 1'
#
loop_
_entity.id
_entity.type
_entity.pdbx_description
1 polymer ?
#
loop_
_entity_poly.entity_id
_entity_poly.type
_entity_poly.pdbx_seq_one_letter_code
_entity_poly.pdbx_strand_id
1 'polypeptide(L)'
;MRKPLMRIPYTGPLPPPIILPRYANTPAGARHALTRFLTAAEAYKGKRLSPAHDPSKAVLLTGAGISVASGLADYRGTGGTYTLNRTYRPIYYHEFTTDHEARKRYWARSFLGWTTLHKARPNAAHMSVKDLGEMGLINSVITQSSSILSCFPN
;
A
#
# COMPACT_ATOMS: atom_id res chain seq x y z
N MET A 1 -26.79 -18.93 4.42
CA MET A 1 -25.93 -17.78 4.06
C MET A 1 -24.49 -18.05 4.53
N ARG A 2 -23.53 -18.17 3.63
CA ARG A 2 -22.12 -18.30 4.01
C ARG A 2 -21.64 -16.95 4.54
N LYS A 3 -21.05 -16.93 5.74
CA LYS A 3 -20.46 -15.73 6.33
C LYS A 3 -19.31 -15.26 5.42
N PRO A 4 -19.16 -13.95 5.11
CA PRO A 4 -18.04 -13.47 4.31
C PRO A 4 -16.72 -13.82 4.99
N LEU A 5 -15.76 -14.32 4.20
CA LEU A 5 -14.44 -14.75 4.65
C LEU A 5 -13.59 -13.59 5.22
N MET A 6 -13.91 -12.36 4.88
CA MET A 6 -13.25 -11.17 5.41
C MET A 6 -14.28 -10.20 5.99
N ARG A 7 -14.19 -9.95 7.29
CA ARG A 7 -14.81 -8.77 7.92
C ARG A 7 -13.77 -7.66 7.92
N ILE A 8 -14.18 -6.43 7.55
CA ILE A 8 -13.42 -5.24 7.92
C ILE A 8 -13.70 -5.04 9.42
N PRO A 9 -12.77 -5.43 10.32
CA PRO A 9 -13.09 -5.51 11.74
C PRO A 9 -13.17 -4.15 12.42
N TYR A 10 -12.83 -3.06 11.72
CA TYR A 10 -12.74 -1.72 12.28
C TYR A 10 -13.57 -0.72 11.49
N THR A 11 -14.69 -0.32 12.06
CA THR A 11 -15.50 0.83 11.65
C THR A 11 -15.18 2.08 12.48
N GLY A 12 -14.36 1.95 13.50
CA GLY A 12 -13.91 3.03 14.38
C GLY A 12 -12.53 3.60 13.98
N PRO A 13 -12.10 4.69 14.61
CA PRO A 13 -10.76 5.22 14.40
C PRO A 13 -9.72 4.17 14.76
N LEU A 14 -8.76 3.95 13.85
CA LEU A 14 -7.63 3.07 14.12
C LEU A 14 -6.84 3.61 15.33
N PRO A 15 -6.35 2.72 16.22
CA PRO A 15 -5.42 3.16 17.25
C PRO A 15 -4.21 3.82 16.59
N PRO A 16 -3.59 4.82 17.24
CA PRO A 16 -2.40 5.45 16.69
C PRO A 16 -1.34 4.39 16.40
N PRO A 17 -0.64 4.45 15.26
CA PRO A 17 0.35 3.46 14.90
C PRO A 17 1.50 3.49 15.92
N ILE A 18 1.87 2.32 16.42
CA ILE A 18 3.07 2.18 17.25
C ILE A 18 4.25 2.05 16.28
N ILE A 19 5.04 3.12 16.17
CA ILE A 19 6.25 3.11 15.35
C ILE A 19 7.43 2.68 16.23
N LEU A 20 8.06 1.59 15.85
CA LEU A 20 9.25 1.07 16.51
C LEU A 20 10.43 1.04 15.51
N PRO A 21 11.61 1.49 15.90
CA PRO A 21 11.96 2.11 17.21
C PRO A 21 11.35 3.53 17.33
N ARG A 22 11.12 3.99 18.56
CA ARG A 22 10.41 5.27 18.82
C ARG A 22 11.03 6.48 18.10
N TYR A 23 12.33 6.50 17.90
CA TYR A 23 13.01 7.56 17.19
C TYR A 23 12.63 7.62 15.68
N ALA A 24 12.11 6.54 15.11
CA ALA A 24 11.64 6.52 13.73
C ALA A 24 10.32 7.29 13.50
N ASN A 25 9.78 7.91 14.54
CA ASN A 25 8.59 8.74 14.47
C ASN A 25 8.85 10.13 13.83
N THR A 26 10.08 10.45 13.53
CA THR A 26 10.48 11.66 12.80
C THR A 26 11.06 11.29 11.44
N PRO A 27 11.00 12.18 10.42
CA PRO A 27 11.60 11.90 9.11
C PRO A 27 13.09 11.53 9.18
N ALA A 28 13.85 12.22 10.03
CA ALA A 28 15.28 11.94 10.23
C ALA A 28 15.48 10.57 10.90
N GLY A 29 14.71 10.28 11.94
CA GLY A 29 14.77 9.00 12.62
C GLY A 29 14.29 7.83 11.75
N ALA A 30 13.26 8.03 10.93
CA ALA A 30 12.80 7.03 9.98
C ALA A 30 13.90 6.71 8.95
N ARG A 31 14.54 7.74 8.39
CA ARG A 31 15.68 7.56 7.49
C ARG A 31 16.82 6.78 8.17
N HIS A 32 17.18 7.14 9.39
CA HIS A 32 18.21 6.44 10.14
C HIS A 32 17.86 4.97 10.40
N ALA A 33 16.60 4.70 10.80
CA ALA A 33 16.13 3.33 11.03
C ALA A 33 16.16 2.48 9.73
N LEU A 34 15.75 3.07 8.62
CA LEU A 34 15.78 2.42 7.31
C LEU A 34 17.23 2.13 6.87
N THR A 35 18.12 3.10 7.00
CA THR A 35 19.55 2.92 6.69
C THR A 35 20.13 1.77 7.51
N ARG A 36 19.90 1.76 8.82
CA ARG A 36 20.36 0.65 9.68
C ARG A 36 19.79 -0.70 9.26
N PHE A 37 18.53 -0.75 8.89
CA PHE A 37 17.90 -1.98 8.41
C PHE A 37 18.57 -2.50 7.14
N LEU A 38 18.79 -1.63 6.16
CA LEU A 38 19.39 -1.99 4.87
C LEU A 38 20.87 -2.39 5.03
N THR A 39 21.65 -1.65 5.83
CA THR A 39 23.07 -1.98 6.09
C THR A 39 23.23 -3.24 6.94
N ALA A 40 22.33 -3.49 7.89
CA ALA A 40 22.32 -4.74 8.62
C ALA A 40 22.01 -5.94 7.70
N ALA A 41 21.11 -5.77 6.75
CA ALA A 41 20.82 -6.78 5.74
C ALA A 41 22.06 -7.11 4.89
N GLU A 42 22.89 -6.11 4.53
CA GLU A 42 24.16 -6.34 3.82
C GLU A 42 25.21 -7.07 4.68
N ALA A 43 25.27 -6.77 5.97
CA ALA A 43 26.19 -7.44 6.89
C ALA A 43 25.85 -8.94 7.08
N TYR A 44 24.63 -9.35 6.76
CA TYR A 44 24.23 -10.76 6.81
C TYR A 44 24.49 -11.54 5.51
N LYS A 45 24.85 -10.89 4.41
CA LYS A 45 25.13 -11.55 3.11
C LYS A 45 26.22 -12.65 3.14
N GLY A 46 26.98 -12.76 4.21
CA GLY A 46 28.01 -13.80 4.40
C GLY A 46 27.72 -14.88 5.44
N LYS A 47 26.62 -14.79 6.17
CA LYS A 47 26.27 -15.78 7.20
C LYS A 47 25.16 -16.69 6.69
N ARG A 48 25.41 -18.00 6.77
CA ARG A 48 24.45 -19.05 6.40
C ARG A 48 23.24 -19.01 7.34
N LEU A 49 22.31 -18.11 7.05
CA LEU A 49 20.99 -18.08 7.66
C LEU A 49 20.09 -19.10 6.94
N SER A 50 19.11 -19.63 7.66
CA SER A 50 18.06 -20.47 7.08
C SER A 50 17.54 -19.85 5.79
N PRO A 51 17.21 -20.64 4.74
CA PRO A 51 16.67 -20.14 3.46
C PRO A 51 15.45 -19.22 3.59
N ALA A 52 14.78 -19.26 4.74
CA ALA A 52 13.64 -18.40 5.08
C ALA A 52 14.04 -16.97 5.49
N HIS A 53 15.32 -16.69 5.74
CA HIS A 53 15.81 -15.41 6.25
C HIS A 53 17.00 -14.90 5.42
N ASP A 54 16.83 -14.84 4.10
CA ASP A 54 17.78 -14.13 3.25
C ASP A 54 17.42 -12.62 3.24
N PRO A 55 18.17 -11.79 3.99
CA PRO A 55 17.89 -10.35 4.05
C PRO A 55 18.16 -9.62 2.72
N SER A 56 18.77 -10.30 1.75
CA SER A 56 18.96 -9.77 0.40
C SER A 56 17.66 -9.77 -0.42
N LYS A 57 16.57 -10.37 0.12
CA LYS A 57 15.27 -10.48 -0.57
C LYS A 57 14.20 -9.65 0.13
N ALA A 58 14.39 -8.33 0.15
CA ALA A 58 13.36 -7.44 0.66
C ALA A 58 12.16 -7.39 -0.29
N VAL A 59 10.97 -7.58 0.26
CA VAL A 59 9.70 -7.42 -0.46
C VAL A 59 8.98 -6.20 0.10
N LEU A 60 8.59 -5.30 -0.78
CA LEU A 60 7.82 -4.12 -0.42
C LEU A 60 6.33 -4.36 -0.68
N LEU A 61 5.49 -4.18 0.34
CA LEU A 61 4.05 -4.19 0.20
C LEU A 61 3.51 -2.75 0.22
N THR A 62 2.78 -2.37 -0.82
CA THR A 62 2.17 -1.04 -0.93
C THR A 62 0.67 -1.11 -1.09
N GLY A 63 -0.02 -0.09 -0.59
CA GLY A 63 -1.47 0.07 -0.71
C GLY A 63 -1.85 1.47 -1.18
N ALA A 64 -3.14 1.78 -1.13
CA ALA A 64 -3.69 3.05 -1.63
C ALA A 64 -3.05 4.30 -0.99
N GLY A 65 -2.52 4.19 0.22
CA GLY A 65 -1.87 5.31 0.93
C GLY A 65 -0.67 5.90 0.20
N ILE A 66 0.07 5.12 -0.60
CA ILE A 66 1.22 5.62 -1.37
C ILE A 66 0.80 6.68 -2.41
N SER A 67 -0.46 6.65 -2.84
CA SER A 67 -0.98 7.52 -3.89
C SER A 67 -1.68 8.77 -3.37
N VAL A 68 -1.78 8.95 -2.05
CA VAL A 68 -2.44 10.13 -1.44
C VAL A 68 -1.77 11.43 -1.87
N ALA A 69 -0.44 11.47 -1.86
CA ALA A 69 0.32 12.64 -2.33
C ALA A 69 0.20 12.88 -3.85
N SER A 70 -0.38 11.95 -4.60
CA SER A 70 -0.74 12.10 -6.02
C SER A 70 -2.17 12.61 -6.22
N GLY A 71 -2.88 12.97 -5.15
CA GLY A 71 -4.27 13.43 -5.19
C GLY A 71 -5.32 12.31 -5.23
N LEU A 72 -4.93 11.05 -5.00
CA LEU A 72 -5.84 9.92 -4.94
C LEU A 72 -6.22 9.63 -3.48
N ALA A 73 -7.51 9.50 -3.20
CA ALA A 73 -7.97 9.17 -1.86
C ALA A 73 -7.56 7.73 -1.49
N ASP A 74 -7.07 7.56 -0.28
CA ASP A 74 -6.98 6.26 0.34
C ASP A 74 -8.34 5.82 0.94
N TYR A 75 -8.33 4.74 1.72
CA TYR A 75 -9.56 4.24 2.34
C TYR A 75 -9.80 4.77 3.75
N ARG A 76 -8.76 4.91 4.57
CA ARG A 76 -8.84 5.11 6.02
C ARG A 76 -8.04 6.31 6.56
N GLY A 77 -7.29 7.02 5.73
CA GLY A 77 -6.63 8.26 6.10
C GLY A 77 -7.63 9.37 6.39
N THR A 78 -7.14 10.55 6.74
CA THR A 78 -7.98 11.71 7.07
C THR A 78 -8.91 12.13 5.93
N GLY A 79 -8.46 11.99 4.67
CA GLY A 79 -9.24 12.20 3.45
C GLY A 79 -9.79 10.90 2.83
N GLY A 80 -9.72 9.79 3.56
CA GLY A 80 -10.04 8.47 3.05
C GLY A 80 -11.53 8.23 2.82
N THR A 81 -11.83 7.36 1.89
CA THR A 81 -13.21 7.07 1.44
C THR A 81 -14.12 6.64 2.60
N TYR A 82 -13.63 5.80 3.52
CA TYR A 82 -14.42 5.37 4.68
C TYR A 82 -14.50 6.44 5.78
N THR A 83 -13.52 7.33 5.84
CA THR A 83 -13.49 8.42 6.82
C THR A 83 -14.50 9.49 6.47
N LEU A 84 -14.55 9.88 5.19
CA LEU A 84 -15.43 10.94 4.71
C LEU A 84 -16.85 10.45 4.44
N ASN A 85 -17.02 9.21 4.00
CA ASN A 85 -18.32 8.65 3.67
C ASN A 85 -18.62 7.42 4.53
N ARG A 86 -19.28 7.64 5.65
CA ARG A 86 -19.69 6.57 6.59
C ARG A 86 -20.72 5.58 6.01
N THR A 87 -21.41 5.96 4.95
CA THR A 87 -22.39 5.10 4.27
C THR A 87 -21.76 4.31 3.12
N TYR A 88 -20.47 4.53 2.85
CA TYR A 88 -19.77 3.82 1.78
C TYR A 88 -19.73 2.33 2.09
N ARG A 89 -20.36 1.54 1.22
CA ARG A 89 -20.33 0.08 1.29
C ARG A 89 -19.32 -0.46 0.28
N PRO A 90 -18.27 -1.19 0.73
CA PRO A 90 -17.40 -1.91 -0.17
C PRO A 90 -18.17 -2.95 -0.97
N ILE A 91 -17.72 -3.23 -2.17
CA ILE A 91 -18.25 -4.30 -3.01
C ILE A 91 -17.26 -5.46 -2.91
N TYR A 92 -17.72 -6.59 -2.38
CA TYR A 92 -16.91 -7.79 -2.27
C TYR A 92 -16.93 -8.58 -3.56
N TYR A 93 -15.89 -9.40 -3.79
CA TYR A 93 -15.76 -10.21 -4.99
C TYR A 93 -16.98 -11.11 -5.25
N HIS A 94 -17.50 -11.76 -4.22
CA HIS A 94 -18.70 -12.61 -4.36
C HIS A 94 -19.96 -11.80 -4.74
N GLU A 95 -20.12 -10.57 -4.23
CA GLU A 95 -21.21 -9.69 -4.65
C GLU A 95 -21.04 -9.26 -6.10
N PHE A 96 -19.80 -8.90 -6.50
CA PHE A 96 -19.51 -8.51 -7.87
C PHE A 96 -19.81 -9.65 -8.86
N THR A 97 -19.51 -10.88 -8.53
CA THR A 97 -19.74 -12.04 -9.42
C THR A 97 -21.20 -12.45 -9.51
N THR A 98 -21.98 -12.28 -8.46
CA THR A 98 -23.35 -12.82 -8.38
C THR A 98 -24.44 -11.76 -8.50
N ASP A 99 -24.17 -10.50 -8.14
CA ASP A 99 -25.18 -9.45 -8.07
C ASP A 99 -24.95 -8.38 -9.15
N HIS A 100 -25.95 -8.18 -10.00
CA HIS A 100 -25.93 -7.17 -11.08
C HIS A 100 -25.85 -5.74 -10.53
N GLU A 101 -26.58 -5.43 -9.45
CA GLU A 101 -26.58 -4.09 -8.86
C GLU A 101 -25.21 -3.78 -8.20
N ALA A 102 -24.53 -4.78 -7.64
CA ALA A 102 -23.18 -4.62 -7.15
C ALA A 102 -22.21 -4.28 -8.31
N ARG A 103 -22.32 -4.96 -9.46
CA ARG A 103 -21.53 -4.63 -10.66
C ARG A 103 -21.80 -3.22 -11.17
N LYS A 104 -23.07 -2.79 -11.23
CA LYS A 104 -23.43 -1.42 -11.63
C LYS A 104 -22.78 -0.39 -10.73
N ARG A 105 -22.86 -0.57 -9.41
CA ARG A 105 -22.20 0.31 -8.43
C ARG A 105 -20.69 0.34 -8.59
N TYR A 106 -20.07 -0.82 -8.84
CA TYR A 106 -18.63 -0.91 -9.07
C TYR A 106 -18.21 -0.08 -10.29
N TRP A 107 -18.85 -0.30 -11.42
CA TRP A 107 -18.52 0.41 -12.65
C TRP A 107 -18.83 1.90 -12.57
N ALA A 108 -19.97 2.29 -11.98
CA ALA A 108 -20.28 3.70 -11.77
C ALA A 108 -19.18 4.42 -10.96
N ARG A 109 -18.71 3.82 -9.88
CA ARG A 109 -17.59 4.37 -9.08
C ARG A 109 -16.29 4.42 -9.87
N SER A 110 -16.01 3.39 -10.65
CA SER A 110 -14.81 3.32 -11.48
C SER A 110 -14.81 4.43 -12.54
N PHE A 111 -15.93 4.69 -13.20
CA PHE A 111 -16.04 5.80 -14.15
C PHE A 111 -15.89 7.17 -13.49
N LEU A 112 -16.49 7.38 -12.33
CA LEU A 112 -16.35 8.64 -11.60
C LEU A 112 -14.90 8.88 -11.14
N GLY A 113 -14.20 7.84 -10.74
CA GLY A 113 -12.81 7.90 -10.31
C GLY A 113 -11.79 7.97 -11.46
N TRP A 114 -12.19 7.58 -12.66
CA TRP A 114 -11.28 7.41 -13.81
C TRP A 114 -10.50 8.68 -14.16
N THR A 115 -11.16 9.81 -14.24
CA THR A 115 -10.52 11.07 -14.63
C THR A 115 -9.45 11.50 -13.64
N THR A 116 -9.70 11.31 -12.34
CA THR A 116 -8.74 11.62 -11.29
C THR A 116 -7.56 10.65 -11.35
N LEU A 117 -7.83 9.36 -11.50
CA LEU A 117 -6.79 8.33 -11.63
C LEU A 117 -5.92 8.57 -12.87
N HIS A 118 -6.53 8.86 -14.02
CA HIS A 118 -5.81 9.08 -15.28
C HIS A 118 -4.92 10.34 -15.25
N LYS A 119 -5.31 11.36 -14.51
CA LYS A 119 -4.54 12.59 -14.32
C LYS A 119 -3.46 12.49 -13.25
N ALA A 120 -3.55 11.50 -12.37
CA ALA A 120 -2.59 11.34 -11.28
C ALA A 120 -1.17 11.08 -11.84
N ARG A 121 -0.19 11.66 -11.16
CA ARG A 121 1.23 11.47 -11.49
C ARG A 121 1.93 10.77 -10.34
N PRO A 122 2.98 9.97 -10.62
CA PRO A 122 3.82 9.43 -9.57
C PRO A 122 4.34 10.54 -8.65
N ASN A 123 4.32 10.27 -7.35
CA ASN A 123 4.87 11.18 -6.35
C ASN A 123 6.22 10.69 -5.82
N ALA A 124 6.84 11.43 -4.91
CA ALA A 124 8.15 11.10 -4.35
C ALA A 124 8.23 9.69 -3.74
N ALA A 125 7.15 9.18 -3.13
CA ALA A 125 7.15 7.83 -2.59
C ALA A 125 7.23 6.76 -3.71
N HIS A 126 6.54 6.98 -4.83
CA HIS A 126 6.65 6.09 -5.99
C HIS A 126 8.07 6.10 -6.57
N MET A 127 8.68 7.30 -6.69
CA MET A 127 10.05 7.42 -7.19
C MET A 127 11.05 6.75 -6.24
N SER A 128 10.89 6.90 -4.93
CA SER A 128 11.73 6.20 -3.95
C SER A 128 11.62 4.68 -4.05
N VAL A 129 10.43 4.15 -4.33
CA VAL A 129 10.26 2.68 -4.55
C VAL A 129 11.02 2.24 -5.80
N LYS A 130 10.95 3.02 -6.88
CA LYS A 130 11.72 2.77 -8.11
C LYS A 130 13.22 2.78 -7.81
N ASP A 131 13.72 3.84 -7.18
CA ASP A 131 15.15 4.00 -6.86
C ASP A 131 15.67 2.84 -5.99
N LEU A 132 14.90 2.42 -4.96
CA LEU A 132 15.25 1.26 -4.12
C LEU A 132 15.32 -0.04 -4.94
N GLY A 133 14.46 -0.20 -5.94
CA GLY A 133 14.49 -1.34 -6.87
C GLY A 133 15.73 -1.30 -7.77
N GLU A 134 16.03 -0.14 -8.37
CA GLU A 134 17.22 0.06 -9.23
C GLU A 134 18.52 -0.14 -8.45
N MET A 135 18.55 0.24 -7.19
CA MET A 135 19.70 0.00 -6.29
C MET A 135 19.80 -1.48 -5.84
N GLY A 136 18.85 -2.33 -6.19
CA GLY A 136 18.83 -3.73 -5.77
C GLY A 136 18.53 -3.96 -4.28
N LEU A 137 18.02 -2.93 -3.57
CA LEU A 137 17.68 -3.00 -2.15
C LEU A 137 16.32 -3.65 -1.90
N ILE A 138 15.45 -3.65 -2.90
CA ILE A 138 14.19 -4.40 -2.92
C ILE A 138 14.14 -5.28 -4.15
N ASN A 139 13.70 -6.52 -3.99
CA ASN A 139 13.65 -7.51 -5.07
C ASN A 139 12.25 -7.66 -5.66
N SER A 140 11.23 -7.30 -4.90
CA SER A 140 9.84 -7.47 -5.33
C SER A 140 8.95 -6.42 -4.71
N VAL A 141 7.97 -5.99 -5.47
CA VAL A 141 6.91 -5.10 -4.98
C VAL A 141 5.58 -5.82 -5.12
N ILE A 142 4.87 -5.94 -4.02
CA ILE A 142 3.48 -6.39 -4.00
C ILE A 142 2.62 -5.14 -3.81
N THR A 143 1.75 -4.88 -4.75
CA THR A 143 0.88 -3.70 -4.67
C THR A 143 -0.58 -4.08 -4.81
N GLN A 144 -1.43 -3.42 -4.04
CA GLN A 144 -2.88 -3.41 -4.21
C GLN A 144 -3.38 -2.05 -4.76
N SER A 145 -2.47 -1.24 -5.28
CA SER A 145 -2.77 0.07 -5.89
C SER A 145 -2.50 0.03 -7.39
N SER A 146 -3.48 0.40 -8.19
CA SER A 146 -3.36 0.47 -9.65
C SER A 146 -2.44 1.60 -10.14
N SER A 147 -2.09 2.57 -9.30
CA SER A 147 -1.28 3.74 -9.68
C SER A 147 0.22 3.47 -9.77
N ILE A 148 0.72 2.34 -9.26
CA ILE A 148 2.16 2.01 -9.29
C ILE A 148 2.63 1.50 -10.65
N LEU A 149 1.73 0.96 -11.47
CA LEU A 149 2.08 0.27 -12.71
C LEU A 149 2.84 1.14 -13.74
N SER A 150 2.76 2.45 -13.63
CA SER A 150 3.48 3.38 -14.52
C SER A 150 4.90 3.73 -14.09
N CYS A 151 5.34 3.28 -12.92
CA CYS A 151 6.66 3.63 -12.37
C CYS A 151 7.74 2.57 -12.65
N PHE A 152 7.33 1.37 -13.05
CA PHE A 152 8.25 0.29 -13.41
C PHE A 152 8.17 0.08 -14.92
N PRO A 153 9.26 0.29 -15.68
CA PRO A 153 9.33 -0.18 -17.05
C PRO A 153 9.21 -1.71 -17.06
N ASN A 154 8.42 -2.22 -18.01
CA ASN A 154 8.33 -3.66 -18.29
C ASN A 154 9.69 -4.23 -18.67
#